data_71cfc22a3073c53eae57a1680b7420b7
#
_entry.id   71cfc22a3073c53eae57a1680b7420b7
#
_cell.length_a   1.000
_cell.length_b   1.000
_cell.length_c   1.000
_cell.angle_alpha   90.00
_cell.angle_beta   90.00
_cell.angle_gamma   90.00
#
_symmetry.space_group_name_H-M   'P 1'
#
loop_
_entity.id
_entity.type
_entity.pdbx_description
1 polymer ?
#
loop_
_entity_poly.entity_id
_entity_poly.type
_entity_poly.pdbx_seq_one_letter_code
_entity_poly.pdbx_strand_id
1 'polypeptide(L)'
;MMMLGFARNYTDETFERFRTLVLTYKTVKFLLGLGPIDVYLYSPANLPANIDRVLSLLPANQRPRIHYIDLNKPNVQDELRRFICGKKLWYYRSKSYMLEHDTLVHPDFSYEINDKRFLLHPGIPTPDLQMAPLQGEDLSTSVLSKRPLPFVVKLRRCSGSRGTWIVTREDQRQEMLTAMEEYQDRGVPDVQISEFIHSTQPHYSVNFFVGAAGPSNGSSTVTFLGATEQLFTQSGRWAGSVIDYRSQNQIKEQLMDTINAVARTLIGSYVGWAGIDVIIDAHSNRKVVVDLNARLTGGFVVCLLSNHFMKERGLPLAQAQSFHYEGKSSDVYTLLAPFISKGQVIVAAATESLPNNSTAQLIFGGQTREELFSMKAAIRERLNRCLDRHGMIDYSIGRPSMSI
;
A
#
# COMPACT_ATOMS: atom_id res chain seq x y z
N MET A 1 -8.46 20.10 11.11
CA MET A 1 -7.08 19.63 11.31
C MET A 1 -7.11 18.12 11.30
N MET A 2 -6.34 17.50 10.44
CA MET A 2 -6.46 16.09 10.11
C MET A 2 -5.31 15.31 10.74
N MET A 3 -5.58 14.13 11.31
CA MET A 3 -4.57 13.34 12.01
C MET A 3 -4.52 11.92 11.50
N LEU A 4 -3.30 11.38 11.35
CA LEU A 4 -3.06 9.98 11.03
C LEU A 4 -2.85 9.19 12.32
N GLY A 5 -3.85 8.40 12.69
CA GLY A 5 -3.73 7.43 13.77
C GLY A 5 -3.28 6.06 13.26
N PHE A 6 -2.34 5.42 13.95
CA PHE A 6 -1.84 4.09 13.63
C PHE A 6 -2.40 3.06 14.57
N ALA A 7 -2.84 2.01 13.98
CA ALA A 7 -3.69 1.04 14.59
C ALA A 7 -3.00 -0.32 14.86
N ARG A 8 -3.19 -0.92 16.06
CA ARG A 8 -2.89 -2.30 16.39
C ARG A 8 -3.85 -3.27 15.69
N ASN A 9 -3.37 -4.33 15.05
CA ASN A 9 -4.18 -5.49 14.68
C ASN A 9 -4.03 -6.55 15.77
N TYR A 10 -5.13 -7.13 16.20
CA TYR A 10 -5.19 -8.18 17.21
C TYR A 10 -4.49 -9.44 16.78
N THR A 11 -3.85 -10.09 17.75
CA THR A 11 -3.29 -11.42 17.92
C THR A 11 -1.77 -11.52 17.92
N ASP A 12 -1.28 -12.06 19.06
CA ASP A 12 0.06 -12.54 19.35
C ASP A 12 1.17 -11.49 19.59
N GLU A 13 1.68 -11.39 20.83
CA GLU A 13 2.68 -10.41 21.29
C GLU A 13 3.99 -10.44 20.50
N THR A 14 4.40 -11.58 19.97
CA THR A 14 5.60 -11.73 19.14
C THR A 14 5.39 -11.08 17.76
N PHE A 15 4.17 -11.18 17.23
CA PHE A 15 3.77 -10.57 15.96
C PHE A 15 3.49 -9.07 16.10
N GLU A 16 3.12 -8.59 17.28
CA GLU A 16 2.87 -7.18 17.55
C GLU A 16 4.14 -6.33 17.43
N ARG A 17 5.27 -6.83 17.93
CA ARG A 17 6.56 -6.15 17.82
C ARG A 17 7.00 -5.95 16.36
N PHE A 18 6.83 -6.97 15.53
CA PHE A 18 7.08 -6.92 14.09
C PHE A 18 6.06 -6.04 13.33
N ARG A 19 4.79 -6.09 13.72
CA ARG A 19 3.73 -5.29 13.08
C ARG A 19 3.82 -3.82 13.40
N THR A 20 4.25 -3.44 14.58
CA THR A 20 4.44 -2.03 14.96
C THR A 20 5.56 -1.42 14.12
N LEU A 21 6.67 -2.11 13.94
CA LEU A 21 7.76 -1.67 13.05
C LEU A 21 7.32 -1.58 11.58
N VAL A 22 6.62 -2.56 11.07
CA VAL A 22 6.11 -2.60 9.68
C VAL A 22 5.06 -1.50 9.43
N LEU A 23 4.21 -1.18 10.40
CA LEU A 23 3.22 -0.12 10.28
C LEU A 23 3.88 1.26 10.30
N THR A 24 4.82 1.49 11.20
CA THR A 24 5.60 2.73 11.29
C THR A 24 6.41 2.94 10.01
N TYR A 25 7.08 1.90 9.53
CA TYR A 25 7.79 1.91 8.27
C TYR A 25 6.89 2.23 7.06
N LYS A 26 5.76 1.55 6.92
CA LYS A 26 4.80 1.82 5.83
C LYS A 26 4.25 3.23 5.87
N THR A 27 4.23 3.85 7.03
CA THR A 27 3.65 5.16 7.25
C THR A 27 4.63 6.29 6.99
N VAL A 28 5.87 6.16 7.46
CA VAL A 28 6.90 7.18 7.28
C VAL A 28 7.04 7.60 5.83
N LYS A 29 6.96 6.68 4.89
CA LYS A 29 7.02 7.01 3.46
C LYS A 29 5.90 7.96 2.99
N PHE A 30 4.76 8.02 3.68
CA PHE A 30 3.65 8.90 3.30
C PHE A 30 3.84 10.33 3.77
N LEU A 31 4.74 10.58 4.72
CA LEU A 31 4.98 11.92 5.27
C LEU A 31 5.32 12.95 4.21
N LEU A 32 5.97 12.52 3.13
CA LEU A 32 6.31 13.40 1.99
C LEU A 32 5.10 13.95 1.24
N GLY A 33 3.93 13.33 1.35
CA GLY A 33 2.73 13.72 0.60
C GLY A 33 1.57 14.25 1.46
N LEU A 34 1.74 14.36 2.77
CA LEU A 34 0.63 14.70 3.67
C LEU A 34 0.39 16.20 3.82
N GLY A 35 1.40 17.03 3.54
CA GLY A 35 1.31 18.48 3.79
C GLY A 35 1.39 18.85 5.30
N PRO A 36 1.13 20.13 5.67
CA PRO A 36 1.37 20.66 7.00
C PRO A 36 0.27 20.26 8.01
N ILE A 37 0.06 18.97 8.19
CA ILE A 37 -0.90 18.41 9.16
C ILE A 37 -0.20 17.88 10.40
N ASP A 38 -0.94 17.67 11.48
CA ASP A 38 -0.43 16.95 12.65
C ASP A 38 -0.48 15.45 12.42
N VAL A 39 0.63 14.79 12.64
CA VAL A 39 0.79 13.33 12.47
C VAL A 39 1.22 12.72 13.78
N TYR A 40 0.48 11.71 14.24
CA TYR A 40 0.86 10.88 15.36
C TYR A 40 1.58 9.66 14.83
N LEU A 41 2.79 9.47 15.28
CA LEU A 41 3.64 8.39 14.86
C LEU A 41 4.06 7.57 16.08
N TYR A 42 3.68 6.31 16.08
CA TYR A 42 4.25 5.34 17.00
C TYR A 42 5.70 5.07 16.59
N SER A 43 6.63 5.43 17.46
CA SER A 43 8.05 5.37 17.13
C SER A 43 8.79 4.43 18.07
N PRO A 44 9.54 3.44 17.56
CA PRO A 44 10.70 2.92 18.25
C PRO A 44 11.80 4.00 18.24
N ALA A 45 12.65 3.99 19.26
CA ALA A 45 13.61 5.04 19.59
C ALA A 45 14.57 5.50 18.44
N ASN A 46 14.71 4.72 17.38
CA ASN A 46 15.69 4.93 16.30
C ASN A 46 15.12 5.65 15.05
N LEU A 47 13.81 5.94 15.01
CA LEU A 47 13.15 6.57 13.87
C LEU A 47 13.32 8.09 13.74
N PRO A 48 13.45 8.89 14.82
CA PRO A 48 13.44 10.35 14.71
C PRO A 48 14.44 10.92 13.71
N ALA A 49 15.72 10.48 13.76
CA ALA A 49 16.76 11.03 12.88
C ALA A 49 16.51 10.77 11.39
N ASN A 50 15.95 9.63 11.02
CA ASN A 50 15.61 9.32 9.64
C ASN A 50 14.38 10.10 9.16
N ILE A 51 13.41 10.36 10.05
CA ILE A 51 12.24 11.17 9.75
C ILE A 51 12.63 12.61 9.49
N ASP A 52 13.48 13.22 10.30
CA ASP A 52 13.95 14.58 10.11
C ASP A 52 14.65 14.76 8.75
N ARG A 53 15.44 13.77 8.34
CA ARG A 53 16.05 13.76 7.00
C ARG A 53 15.03 13.72 5.89
N VAL A 54 14.00 12.87 6.01
CA VAL A 54 12.89 12.81 5.04
C VAL A 54 12.14 14.13 4.98
N LEU A 55 11.80 14.71 6.15
CA LEU A 55 11.07 15.97 6.21
C LEU A 55 11.90 17.16 5.74
N SER A 56 13.24 17.11 5.85
CA SER A 56 14.12 18.17 5.34
C SER A 56 14.06 18.32 3.81
N LEU A 57 13.56 17.32 3.09
CA LEU A 57 13.32 17.39 1.64
C LEU A 57 12.13 18.29 1.29
N LEU A 58 11.26 18.60 2.25
CA LEU A 58 10.08 19.43 2.03
C LEU A 58 10.34 20.90 2.48
N PRO A 59 9.75 21.88 1.79
CA PRO A 59 9.69 23.25 2.30
C PRO A 59 9.04 23.27 3.71
N ALA A 60 9.50 24.17 4.57
CA ALA A 60 9.06 24.19 5.98
C ALA A 60 7.53 24.31 6.13
N ASN A 61 6.87 25.09 5.26
CA ASN A 61 5.43 25.27 5.23
C ASN A 61 4.63 24.07 4.68
N GLN A 62 5.31 23.05 4.17
CA GLN A 62 4.70 21.81 3.67
C GLN A 62 5.01 20.59 4.56
N ARG A 63 5.78 20.77 5.63
CA ARG A 63 6.17 19.68 6.52
C ARG A 63 5.02 19.33 7.47
N PRO A 64 4.67 18.04 7.60
CA PRO A 64 3.80 17.59 8.68
C PRO A 64 4.49 17.83 10.05
N ARG A 65 3.70 18.12 11.06
CA ARG A 65 4.14 18.20 12.45
C ARG A 65 4.04 16.82 13.08
N ILE A 66 5.18 16.23 13.43
CA ILE A 66 5.23 14.87 13.96
C ILE A 66 5.14 14.88 15.48
N HIS A 67 4.20 14.13 16.02
CA HIS A 67 4.04 13.88 17.45
C HIS A 67 4.33 12.39 17.70
N TYR A 68 5.40 12.11 18.43
CA TYR A 68 5.80 10.75 18.73
C TYR A 68 5.01 10.21 19.91
N ILE A 69 4.49 9.01 19.76
CA ILE A 69 3.80 8.28 20.82
C ILE A 69 4.60 7.03 21.17
N ASP A 70 4.96 6.90 22.42
CA ASP A 70 5.57 5.69 22.96
C ASP A 70 4.47 4.74 23.46
N LEU A 71 4.26 3.65 22.75
CA LEU A 71 3.25 2.64 23.09
C LEU A 71 3.54 1.89 24.40
N ASN A 72 4.77 1.95 24.91
CA ASN A 72 5.15 1.29 26.15
C ASN A 72 4.79 2.10 27.40
N LYS A 73 4.36 3.36 27.22
CA LYS A 73 3.93 4.18 28.35
C LYS A 73 2.55 3.71 28.86
N PRO A 74 2.35 3.56 30.17
CA PRO A 74 1.10 3.09 30.74
C PRO A 74 -0.08 4.05 30.48
N ASN A 75 0.18 5.34 30.27
CA ASN A 75 -0.83 6.39 30.07
C ASN A 75 -0.97 6.83 28.59
N VAL A 76 -0.51 6.01 27.64
CA VAL A 76 -0.53 6.33 26.20
C VAL A 76 -1.93 6.70 25.69
N GLN A 77 -2.97 6.04 26.18
CA GLN A 77 -4.36 6.32 25.78
C GLN A 77 -4.82 7.70 26.27
N ASP A 78 -4.43 8.09 27.46
CA ASP A 78 -4.79 9.42 28.02
C ASP A 78 -3.99 10.53 27.33
N GLU A 79 -2.74 10.29 26.98
CA GLU A 79 -1.95 11.22 26.16
C GLU A 79 -2.62 11.40 24.79
N LEU A 80 -3.04 10.31 24.16
CA LEU A 80 -3.73 10.33 22.88
C LEU A 80 -5.06 11.08 22.97
N ARG A 81 -5.91 10.78 23.98
CA ARG A 81 -7.20 11.46 24.21
C ARG A 81 -7.02 12.98 24.38
N ARG A 82 -6.08 13.40 25.23
CA ARG A 82 -5.81 14.84 25.47
C ARG A 82 -5.39 15.55 24.20
N PHE A 83 -4.61 14.91 23.39
CA PHE A 83 -4.08 15.51 22.18
C PHE A 83 -5.12 15.58 21.05
N ILE A 84 -6.02 14.59 20.96
CA ILE A 84 -7.07 14.53 19.93
C ILE A 84 -8.24 15.45 20.30
N CYS A 85 -8.37 15.85 21.56
CA CYS A 85 -9.50 16.64 22.05
C CYS A 85 -9.78 17.84 21.14
N GLY A 86 -11.00 17.96 20.64
CA GLY A 86 -11.44 19.02 19.73
C GLY A 86 -10.93 18.90 18.28
N LYS A 87 -10.34 17.77 17.91
CA LYS A 87 -9.82 17.52 16.56
C LYS A 87 -10.52 16.33 15.91
N LYS A 88 -10.72 16.39 14.59
CA LYS A 88 -11.21 15.25 13.81
C LYS A 88 -10.06 14.37 13.36
N LEU A 89 -10.13 13.07 13.69
CA LEU A 89 -9.16 12.08 13.32
C LEU A 89 -9.40 11.51 11.92
N TRP A 90 -8.33 11.45 11.12
CA TRP A 90 -8.21 10.52 10.02
C TRP A 90 -7.13 9.49 10.36
N TYR A 91 -7.32 8.23 9.99
CA TYR A 91 -6.42 7.14 10.34
C TYR A 91 -6.17 6.23 9.15
N TYR A 92 -4.99 5.61 9.13
CA TYR A 92 -4.60 4.70 8.05
C TYR A 92 -5.38 3.38 8.08
N ARG A 93 -5.70 2.89 9.27
CA ARG A 93 -6.54 1.70 9.50
C ARG A 93 -7.35 1.89 10.76
N SER A 94 -8.63 1.52 10.71
CA SER A 94 -9.54 1.60 11.86
C SER A 94 -9.14 0.67 13.00
N LYS A 95 -9.50 1.08 14.21
CA LYS A 95 -9.33 0.36 15.46
C LYS A 95 -10.52 0.62 16.36
N SER A 96 -10.85 -0.36 17.20
CA SER A 96 -11.97 -0.26 18.14
C SER A 96 -11.90 0.96 19.06
N TYR A 97 -10.71 1.32 19.59
CA TYR A 97 -10.57 2.48 20.47
C TYR A 97 -10.84 3.82 19.76
N MET A 98 -10.85 3.86 18.42
CA MET A 98 -11.18 5.08 17.67
C MET A 98 -12.68 5.41 17.71
N LEU A 99 -13.52 4.45 18.13
CA LEU A 99 -14.95 4.71 18.38
C LEU A 99 -15.20 5.73 19.49
N GLU A 100 -14.21 5.97 20.37
CA GLU A 100 -14.27 6.95 21.44
C GLU A 100 -13.93 8.39 20.99
N HIS A 101 -13.59 8.59 19.71
CA HIS A 101 -13.07 9.86 19.19
C HIS A 101 -13.90 10.39 18.02
N ASP A 102 -13.88 11.72 17.83
CA ASP A 102 -14.45 12.35 16.63
C ASP A 102 -13.55 12.01 15.42
N THR A 103 -14.10 11.26 14.48
CA THR A 103 -13.37 10.77 13.30
C THR A 103 -14.01 11.30 12.02
N LEU A 104 -13.17 11.57 10.99
CA LEU A 104 -13.65 11.95 9.65
C LEU A 104 -14.35 10.80 8.94
N VAL A 105 -14.00 9.57 9.29
CA VAL A 105 -14.62 8.35 8.77
C VAL A 105 -14.95 7.47 9.97
N HIS A 106 -16.18 7.02 10.08
CA HIS A 106 -16.56 6.12 11.18
C HIS A 106 -15.71 4.84 11.15
N PRO A 107 -15.13 4.39 12.27
CA PRO A 107 -14.22 3.23 12.30
C PRO A 107 -14.83 1.95 11.71
N ASP A 108 -16.10 1.65 11.97
CA ASP A 108 -16.76 0.46 11.44
C ASP A 108 -16.91 0.57 9.92
N PHE A 109 -17.32 1.74 9.40
CA PHE A 109 -17.39 1.94 7.96
C PHE A 109 -16.01 1.84 7.30
N SER A 110 -14.97 2.42 7.90
CA SER A 110 -13.59 2.25 7.41
C SER A 110 -13.15 0.78 7.43
N TYR A 111 -13.61 0.02 8.42
CA TYR A 111 -13.34 -1.41 8.49
C TYR A 111 -14.07 -2.18 7.38
N GLU A 112 -15.31 -1.81 7.09
CA GLU A 112 -16.15 -2.41 6.05
C GLU A 112 -15.62 -2.12 4.64
N ILE A 113 -15.35 -0.86 4.30
CA ILE A 113 -14.91 -0.48 2.94
C ILE A 113 -13.53 -1.02 2.56
N ASN A 114 -12.72 -1.46 3.51
CA ASN A 114 -11.45 -2.14 3.26
C ASN A 114 -11.59 -3.68 3.28
N ASP A 115 -12.81 -4.23 3.38
CA ASP A 115 -13.12 -5.64 3.18
C ASP A 115 -13.40 -5.92 1.71
N LYS A 116 -12.92 -7.03 1.16
CA LYS A 116 -13.17 -7.41 -0.25
C LYS A 116 -14.67 -7.59 -0.57
N ARG A 117 -15.50 -7.85 0.43
CA ARG A 117 -16.97 -7.87 0.26
C ARG A 117 -17.54 -6.55 -0.24
N PHE A 118 -16.89 -5.42 0.09
CA PHE A 118 -17.34 -4.11 -0.36
C PHE A 118 -17.34 -3.98 -1.90
N LEU A 119 -16.49 -4.77 -2.58
CA LEU A 119 -16.46 -4.83 -4.04
C LEU A 119 -17.73 -5.44 -4.66
N LEU A 120 -18.59 -6.10 -3.86
CA LEU A 120 -19.92 -6.56 -4.30
C LEU A 120 -20.94 -5.42 -4.42
N HIS A 121 -20.60 -4.20 -4.01
CA HIS A 121 -21.49 -3.05 -4.13
C HIS A 121 -21.82 -2.79 -5.62
N PRO A 122 -23.13 -2.73 -5.99
CA PRO A 122 -23.55 -2.69 -7.41
C PRO A 122 -23.07 -1.45 -8.18
N GLY A 123 -22.63 -0.40 -7.47
CA GLY A 123 -22.07 0.80 -8.07
C GLY A 123 -20.59 0.68 -8.46
N ILE A 124 -19.89 -0.40 -8.10
CA ILE A 124 -18.47 -0.59 -8.39
C ILE A 124 -18.31 -1.49 -9.62
N PRO A 125 -17.66 -1.04 -10.70
CA PRO A 125 -17.42 -1.87 -11.89
C PRO A 125 -16.34 -2.92 -11.59
N THR A 126 -16.76 -4.11 -11.19
CA THR A 126 -15.88 -5.24 -10.81
C THR A 126 -15.86 -6.33 -11.87
N PRO A 127 -14.90 -7.27 -11.82
CA PRO A 127 -15.04 -8.56 -12.47
C PRO A 127 -16.31 -9.28 -11.98
N ASP A 128 -16.76 -10.33 -12.68
CA ASP A 128 -17.73 -11.27 -12.09
C ASP A 128 -17.12 -11.87 -10.83
N LEU A 129 -17.69 -11.55 -9.66
CA LEU A 129 -17.16 -11.95 -8.37
C LEU A 129 -18.26 -12.35 -7.37
N GLN A 130 -17.91 -13.26 -6.48
CA GLN A 130 -18.77 -13.71 -5.39
C GLN A 130 -17.97 -14.08 -4.15
N MET A 131 -18.64 -14.20 -3.02
CA MET A 131 -18.05 -14.79 -1.81
C MET A 131 -18.27 -16.29 -1.81
N ALA A 132 -17.21 -17.05 -1.53
CA ALA A 132 -17.25 -18.50 -1.35
C ALA A 132 -17.05 -18.83 0.13
N PRO A 133 -18.00 -19.50 0.80
CA PRO A 133 -17.83 -19.94 2.18
C PRO A 133 -16.67 -20.93 2.29
N LEU A 134 -15.98 -20.91 3.44
CA LEU A 134 -15.00 -21.93 3.81
C LEU A 134 -15.50 -22.75 5.00
N GLN A 135 -16.10 -22.10 6.01
CA GLN A 135 -16.55 -22.77 7.22
C GLN A 135 -17.71 -23.72 6.93
N GLY A 136 -17.57 -24.99 7.36
CA GLY A 136 -18.58 -26.02 7.17
C GLY A 136 -18.66 -26.62 5.77
N GLU A 137 -17.78 -26.20 4.85
CA GLU A 137 -17.75 -26.69 3.48
C GLU A 137 -16.72 -27.82 3.32
N ASP A 138 -17.09 -28.83 2.53
CA ASP A 138 -16.13 -29.77 1.93
C ASP A 138 -15.47 -29.11 0.70
N LEU A 139 -14.23 -28.69 0.85
CA LEU A 139 -13.53 -27.95 -0.21
C LEU A 139 -13.36 -28.77 -1.47
N SER A 140 -13.36 -30.11 -1.41
CA SER A 140 -13.25 -30.97 -2.59
C SER A 140 -14.50 -30.90 -3.50
N THR A 141 -15.64 -30.54 -2.96
CA THR A 141 -16.92 -30.41 -3.68
C THR A 141 -17.41 -28.95 -3.79
N SER A 142 -16.66 -28.02 -3.23
CA SER A 142 -16.99 -26.60 -3.15
C SER A 142 -16.99 -25.90 -4.51
N VAL A 143 -17.46 -24.65 -4.52
CA VAL A 143 -17.37 -23.77 -5.70
C VAL A 143 -15.90 -23.52 -6.11
N LEU A 144 -14.94 -23.56 -5.17
CA LEU A 144 -13.52 -23.36 -5.44
C LEU A 144 -12.93 -24.51 -6.26
N SER A 145 -13.33 -25.76 -5.97
CA SER A 145 -12.87 -26.95 -6.71
C SER A 145 -13.50 -27.04 -8.10
N LYS A 146 -14.74 -26.55 -8.27
CA LYS A 146 -15.51 -26.69 -9.52
C LYS A 146 -15.42 -25.48 -10.46
N ARG A 147 -14.89 -24.31 -9.99
CA ARG A 147 -14.80 -23.10 -10.82
C ARG A 147 -13.97 -23.36 -12.08
N PRO A 148 -14.48 -23.04 -13.28
CA PRO A 148 -13.68 -23.14 -14.51
C PRO A 148 -12.42 -22.26 -14.46
N LEU A 149 -11.33 -22.76 -14.99
CA LEU A 149 -10.07 -22.02 -15.15
C LEU A 149 -10.16 -21.02 -16.32
N PRO A 150 -9.50 -19.87 -16.26
CA PRO A 150 -8.77 -19.32 -15.11
C PRO A 150 -9.68 -18.52 -14.17
N PHE A 151 -9.29 -18.40 -12.88
CA PHE A 151 -10.00 -17.58 -11.90
C PHE A 151 -9.04 -17.04 -10.83
N VAL A 152 -9.54 -16.14 -9.96
CA VAL A 152 -8.76 -15.54 -8.87
C VAL A 152 -9.48 -15.75 -7.54
N VAL A 153 -8.72 -16.14 -6.51
CA VAL A 153 -9.19 -16.23 -5.12
C VAL A 153 -8.46 -15.21 -4.25
N LYS A 154 -9.19 -14.52 -3.37
CA LYS A 154 -8.60 -13.55 -2.44
C LYS A 154 -9.17 -13.72 -1.03
N LEU A 155 -8.28 -13.68 -0.04
CA LEU A 155 -8.72 -13.48 1.35
C LEU A 155 -9.36 -12.10 1.48
N ARG A 156 -10.40 -12.02 2.31
CA ARG A 156 -11.16 -10.77 2.53
C ARG A 156 -10.30 -9.59 2.96
N ARG A 157 -9.32 -9.84 3.83
CA ARG A 157 -8.48 -8.81 4.44
C ARG A 157 -7.02 -9.11 4.25
N CYS A 158 -6.50 -8.74 3.10
CA CYS A 158 -5.10 -8.92 2.75
C CYS A 158 -4.51 -7.65 2.13
N SER A 159 -3.21 -7.60 1.99
CA SER A 159 -2.50 -6.48 1.37
C SER A 159 -1.19 -6.92 0.74
N GLY A 160 -0.78 -6.24 -0.34
CA GLY A 160 0.47 -6.53 -1.05
C GLY A 160 0.46 -7.89 -1.74
N SER A 161 -0.68 -8.26 -2.31
CA SER A 161 -0.96 -9.55 -2.98
C SER A 161 -0.82 -10.79 -2.07
N ARG A 162 -0.64 -10.63 -0.76
CA ARG A 162 -0.69 -11.74 0.18
C ARG A 162 -2.13 -12.23 0.29
N GLY A 163 -2.33 -13.56 0.25
CA GLY A 163 -3.68 -14.12 0.26
C GLY A 163 -4.45 -13.87 -1.05
N THR A 164 -3.74 -13.80 -2.17
CA THR A 164 -4.29 -13.80 -3.53
C THR A 164 -3.70 -14.97 -4.30
N TRP A 165 -4.54 -15.79 -4.89
CA TRP A 165 -4.19 -16.92 -5.76
C TRP A 165 -4.77 -16.65 -7.14
N ILE A 166 -3.89 -16.68 -8.14
CA ILE A 166 -4.27 -16.66 -9.56
C ILE A 166 -4.19 -18.12 -10.02
N VAL A 167 -5.33 -18.69 -10.34
CA VAL A 167 -5.46 -20.11 -10.66
C VAL A 167 -5.71 -20.25 -12.16
N THR A 168 -4.67 -20.63 -12.88
CA THR A 168 -4.71 -20.82 -14.35
C THR A 168 -4.53 -22.26 -14.76
N ARG A 169 -4.09 -23.15 -13.85
CA ARG A 169 -3.82 -24.55 -14.06
C ARG A 169 -4.31 -25.37 -12.87
N GLU A 170 -4.46 -26.67 -13.09
CA GLU A 170 -5.02 -27.58 -12.08
C GLU A 170 -4.07 -27.80 -10.89
N ASP A 171 -2.75 -27.82 -11.11
CA ASP A 171 -1.77 -27.87 -10.03
C ASP A 171 -1.89 -26.67 -9.06
N GLN A 172 -2.08 -25.46 -9.60
CA GLN A 172 -2.32 -24.25 -8.81
C GLN A 172 -3.66 -24.30 -8.06
N ARG A 173 -4.67 -24.99 -8.61
CA ARG A 173 -5.92 -25.24 -7.90
C ARG A 173 -5.69 -26.08 -6.66
N GLN A 174 -4.93 -27.17 -6.77
CA GLN A 174 -4.62 -28.03 -5.63
C GLN A 174 -3.84 -27.28 -4.55
N GLU A 175 -2.81 -26.51 -4.93
CA GLU A 175 -2.09 -25.65 -4.00
C GLU A 175 -3.01 -24.63 -3.29
N MET A 176 -3.91 -24.01 -4.02
CA MET A 176 -4.89 -23.07 -3.48
C MET A 176 -5.86 -23.77 -2.51
N LEU A 177 -6.39 -24.95 -2.86
CA LEU A 177 -7.31 -25.70 -1.99
C LEU A 177 -6.61 -26.10 -0.69
N THR A 178 -5.37 -26.62 -0.74
CA THR A 178 -4.57 -26.91 0.47
C THR A 178 -4.39 -25.67 1.35
N ALA A 179 -4.11 -24.52 0.74
CA ALA A 179 -4.03 -23.27 1.50
C ALA A 179 -5.39 -22.88 2.10
N MET A 180 -6.52 -23.14 1.41
CA MET A 180 -7.86 -22.84 1.95
C MET A 180 -8.23 -23.74 3.13
N GLU A 181 -7.79 -25.00 3.15
CA GLU A 181 -7.93 -25.90 4.32
C GLU A 181 -7.24 -25.29 5.55
N GLU A 182 -6.01 -24.81 5.42
CA GLU A 182 -5.31 -24.13 6.52
C GLU A 182 -6.05 -22.88 7.01
N TYR A 183 -6.68 -22.09 6.11
CA TYR A 183 -7.46 -20.93 6.49
C TYR A 183 -8.81 -21.30 7.10
N GLN A 184 -9.42 -22.38 6.65
CA GLN A 184 -10.63 -22.95 7.27
C GLN A 184 -10.36 -23.36 8.72
N ASP A 185 -9.25 -24.05 9.00
CA ASP A 185 -8.80 -24.45 10.33
C ASP A 185 -8.52 -23.24 11.25
N ARG A 186 -8.10 -22.13 10.67
CA ARG A 186 -7.91 -20.85 11.39
C ARG A 186 -9.20 -20.04 11.57
N GLY A 187 -10.34 -20.57 11.19
CA GLY A 187 -11.64 -19.94 11.36
C GLY A 187 -11.94 -18.83 10.33
N VAL A 188 -11.28 -18.81 9.17
CA VAL A 188 -11.61 -17.85 8.10
C VAL A 188 -12.97 -18.24 7.51
N PRO A 189 -14.01 -17.36 7.57
CA PRO A 189 -15.36 -17.77 7.23
C PRO A 189 -15.59 -17.95 5.73
N ASP A 190 -14.94 -17.13 4.92
CA ASP A 190 -15.16 -17.08 3.46
C ASP A 190 -14.01 -16.35 2.74
N VAL A 191 -13.96 -16.53 1.41
CA VAL A 191 -13.04 -15.89 0.50
C VAL A 191 -13.78 -15.28 -0.69
N GLN A 192 -13.17 -14.29 -1.35
CA GLN A 192 -13.64 -13.78 -2.62
C GLN A 192 -13.12 -14.68 -3.75
N ILE A 193 -14.00 -15.06 -4.68
CA ILE A 193 -13.66 -15.69 -5.95
C ILE A 193 -14.13 -14.80 -7.09
N SER A 194 -13.29 -14.60 -8.10
CA SER A 194 -13.64 -13.79 -9.28
C SER A 194 -13.15 -14.39 -10.59
N GLU A 195 -13.71 -13.92 -11.69
CA GLU A 195 -13.15 -14.19 -13.03
C GLU A 195 -11.72 -13.64 -13.11
N PHE A 196 -10.92 -14.28 -13.93
CA PHE A 196 -9.58 -13.79 -14.30
C PHE A 196 -9.70 -12.83 -15.48
N ILE A 197 -9.16 -11.62 -15.34
CA ILE A 197 -9.18 -10.61 -16.41
C ILE A 197 -7.89 -10.66 -17.19
N HIS A 198 -7.97 -10.96 -18.48
CA HIS A 198 -6.86 -10.86 -19.41
C HIS A 198 -6.58 -9.39 -19.74
N SER A 199 -5.34 -8.94 -19.58
CA SER A 199 -4.94 -7.58 -19.92
C SER A 199 -3.62 -7.57 -20.68
N THR A 200 -3.56 -6.73 -21.71
CA THR A 200 -2.33 -6.38 -22.42
C THR A 200 -1.78 -5.03 -21.96
N GLN A 201 -2.51 -4.34 -21.09
CA GLN A 201 -2.12 -3.06 -20.52
C GLN A 201 -1.59 -3.25 -19.09
N PRO A 202 -0.86 -2.26 -18.54
CA PRO A 202 -0.44 -2.28 -17.16
C PRO A 202 -1.62 -2.40 -16.19
N HIS A 203 -1.39 -3.08 -15.06
CA HIS A 203 -2.33 -3.04 -13.94
C HIS A 203 -2.14 -1.72 -13.20
N TYR A 204 -3.14 -0.85 -13.24
CA TYR A 204 -3.05 0.47 -12.63
C TYR A 204 -3.46 0.44 -11.16
N SER A 205 -2.66 1.10 -10.30
CA SER A 205 -3.08 1.55 -8.97
C SER A 205 -3.36 3.05 -9.04
N VAL A 206 -4.63 3.41 -8.98
CA VAL A 206 -5.11 4.79 -9.14
C VAL A 206 -5.33 5.39 -7.77
N ASN A 207 -4.73 6.55 -7.51
CA ASN A 207 -4.84 7.28 -6.26
C ASN A 207 -5.72 8.52 -6.45
N PHE A 208 -6.67 8.73 -5.55
CA PHE A 208 -7.55 9.90 -5.54
C PHE A 208 -7.91 10.31 -4.12
N PHE A 209 -8.46 11.51 -3.99
CA PHE A 209 -8.97 12.04 -2.73
C PHE A 209 -10.48 12.27 -2.85
N VAL A 210 -11.23 11.80 -1.83
CA VAL A 210 -12.66 12.05 -1.68
C VAL A 210 -12.82 13.18 -0.67
N GLY A 211 -13.30 14.34 -1.12
CA GLY A 211 -13.56 15.49 -0.27
C GLY A 211 -14.89 15.38 0.48
N ALA A 212 -15.06 16.22 1.50
CA ALA A 212 -16.35 16.37 2.17
C ALA A 212 -17.42 16.92 1.20
N ALA A 213 -18.68 16.54 1.42
CA ALA A 213 -19.80 17.13 0.69
C ALA A 213 -19.86 18.64 0.97
N GLY A 214 -19.91 19.44 -0.08
CA GLY A 214 -19.99 20.90 0.05
C GLY A 214 -21.36 21.32 0.60
N PRO A 215 -21.40 22.41 1.41
CA PRO A 215 -22.63 22.86 2.06
C PRO A 215 -23.69 23.37 1.09
N SER A 216 -23.34 23.76 -0.15
CA SER A 216 -24.24 24.41 -1.08
C SER A 216 -24.88 23.48 -2.12
N ASN A 217 -24.32 22.31 -2.39
CA ASN A 217 -24.85 21.41 -3.43
C ASN A 217 -24.76 19.91 -3.10
N GLY A 218 -24.34 19.54 -1.88
CA GLY A 218 -24.22 18.13 -1.46
C GLY A 218 -23.20 17.30 -2.26
N SER A 219 -22.51 17.91 -3.24
CA SER A 219 -21.55 17.20 -4.11
C SER A 219 -20.19 17.12 -3.45
N SER A 220 -19.71 15.94 -3.20
CA SER A 220 -18.32 15.73 -2.80
C SER A 220 -17.39 15.87 -4.00
N THR A 221 -16.23 16.48 -3.78
CA THR A 221 -15.21 16.61 -4.80
C THR A 221 -14.35 15.35 -4.86
N VAL A 222 -14.09 14.86 -6.06
CA VAL A 222 -13.13 13.78 -6.29
C VAL A 222 -11.91 14.35 -7.00
N THR A 223 -10.76 14.25 -6.36
CA THR A 223 -9.50 14.75 -6.91
C THR A 223 -8.61 13.58 -7.31
N PHE A 224 -8.33 13.44 -8.60
CA PHE A 224 -7.34 12.49 -9.11
C PHE A 224 -5.93 12.95 -8.67
N LEU A 225 -5.17 12.06 -8.05
CA LEU A 225 -3.81 12.34 -7.57
C LEU A 225 -2.74 11.72 -8.46
N GLY A 226 -3.08 10.65 -9.16
CA GLY A 226 -2.19 9.96 -10.09
C GLY A 226 -2.48 8.47 -10.17
N ALA A 227 -1.97 7.85 -11.22
CA ALA A 227 -2.04 6.41 -11.45
C ALA A 227 -0.64 5.84 -11.65
N THR A 228 -0.36 4.73 -11.00
CA THR A 228 0.89 4.00 -11.12
C THR A 228 0.65 2.62 -11.73
N GLU A 229 1.57 2.15 -12.53
CA GLU A 229 1.68 0.76 -12.95
C GLU A 229 2.20 -0.05 -11.77
N GLN A 230 1.54 -1.15 -11.44
CA GLN A 230 1.97 -2.05 -10.38
C GLN A 230 3.04 -3.01 -10.90
N LEU A 231 4.11 -3.18 -10.12
CA LEU A 231 5.14 -4.17 -10.37
C LEU A 231 4.93 -5.38 -9.48
N PHE A 232 5.08 -6.57 -10.06
CA PHE A 232 4.98 -7.83 -9.33
C PHE A 232 6.28 -8.62 -9.43
N THR A 233 6.56 -9.45 -8.43
CA THR A 233 7.60 -10.49 -8.49
C THR A 233 7.10 -11.63 -9.37
N GLN A 234 7.98 -12.54 -9.74
CA GLN A 234 7.61 -13.79 -10.42
C GLN A 234 6.58 -14.61 -9.63
N SER A 235 6.58 -14.52 -8.31
CA SER A 235 5.58 -15.16 -7.43
C SER A 235 4.28 -14.34 -7.27
N GLY A 236 4.01 -13.34 -8.12
CA GLY A 236 2.79 -12.53 -8.09
C GLY A 236 2.68 -11.56 -6.90
N ARG A 237 3.73 -11.37 -6.10
CA ARG A 237 3.72 -10.42 -4.99
C ARG A 237 3.99 -9.01 -5.48
N TRP A 238 3.27 -8.04 -4.95
CA TRP A 238 3.53 -6.63 -5.23
C TRP A 238 4.98 -6.25 -4.84
N ALA A 239 5.71 -5.68 -5.78
CA ALA A 239 7.13 -5.36 -5.68
C ALA A 239 7.43 -3.86 -5.75
N GLY A 240 6.45 -3.05 -6.14
CA GLY A 240 6.62 -1.61 -6.28
C GLY A 240 5.64 -1.01 -7.29
N SER A 241 5.87 0.26 -7.63
CA SER A 241 5.03 1.01 -8.57
C SER A 241 5.89 1.87 -9.48
N VAL A 242 5.51 1.98 -10.74
CA VAL A 242 6.12 2.91 -11.72
C VAL A 242 5.08 3.94 -12.14
N ILE A 243 5.48 5.18 -12.30
CA ILE A 243 4.67 6.25 -12.88
C ILE A 243 5.37 6.83 -14.11
N ASP A 244 4.60 7.08 -15.18
CA ASP A 244 4.97 7.99 -16.24
C ASP A 244 4.15 9.29 -16.07
N TYR A 245 4.83 10.37 -15.72
CA TYR A 245 4.15 11.65 -15.47
C TYR A 245 3.56 12.26 -16.73
N ARG A 246 4.06 11.90 -17.93
CA ARG A 246 3.56 12.41 -19.21
C ARG A 246 2.19 11.85 -19.56
N SER A 247 1.91 10.62 -19.16
CA SER A 247 0.68 9.91 -19.49
C SER A 247 -0.48 10.16 -18.50
N GLN A 248 -0.25 10.91 -17.41
CA GLN A 248 -1.22 11.03 -16.32
C GLN A 248 -2.57 11.62 -16.74
N ASN A 249 -2.58 12.60 -17.63
CA ASN A 249 -3.83 13.18 -18.15
C ASN A 249 -4.62 12.17 -18.97
N GLN A 250 -3.96 11.43 -19.85
CA GLN A 250 -4.60 10.40 -20.67
C GLN A 250 -5.18 9.28 -19.78
N ILE A 251 -4.42 8.82 -18.78
CA ILE A 251 -4.89 7.79 -17.85
C ILE A 251 -6.07 8.31 -17.02
N LYS A 252 -6.01 9.57 -16.57
CA LYS A 252 -7.13 10.21 -15.87
C LYS A 252 -8.39 10.20 -16.71
N GLU A 253 -8.33 10.65 -17.96
CA GLU A 253 -9.47 10.64 -18.88
C GLU A 253 -10.02 9.24 -19.10
N GLN A 254 -9.14 8.25 -19.28
CA GLN A 254 -9.51 6.86 -19.48
C GLN A 254 -10.22 6.23 -18.27
N LEU A 255 -9.84 6.61 -17.04
CA LEU A 255 -10.29 5.94 -15.81
C LEU A 255 -11.26 6.79 -14.96
N MET A 256 -11.56 8.05 -15.34
CA MET A 256 -12.32 8.96 -14.50
C MET A 256 -13.73 8.46 -14.21
N ASP A 257 -14.39 7.81 -15.17
CA ASP A 257 -15.73 7.22 -14.96
C ASP A 257 -15.69 6.09 -13.93
N THR A 258 -14.65 5.26 -13.97
CA THR A 258 -14.43 4.19 -12.99
C THR A 258 -14.15 4.77 -11.59
N ILE A 259 -13.31 5.81 -11.52
CA ILE A 259 -13.03 6.52 -10.26
C ILE A 259 -14.31 7.11 -9.68
N ASN A 260 -15.10 7.81 -10.49
CA ASN A 260 -16.37 8.43 -10.08
C ASN A 260 -17.40 7.37 -9.65
N ALA A 261 -17.46 6.23 -10.32
CA ALA A 261 -18.32 5.12 -9.93
C ALA A 261 -18.02 4.64 -8.52
N VAL A 262 -16.73 4.37 -8.22
CA VAL A 262 -16.29 3.98 -6.87
C VAL A 262 -16.52 5.12 -5.87
N ALA A 263 -16.14 6.36 -6.21
CA ALA A 263 -16.28 7.48 -5.30
C ALA A 263 -17.73 7.73 -4.88
N ARG A 264 -18.72 7.53 -5.77
CA ARG A 264 -20.14 7.63 -5.42
C ARG A 264 -20.55 6.66 -4.30
N THR A 265 -19.94 5.49 -4.20
CA THR A 265 -20.22 4.54 -3.11
C THR A 265 -19.60 4.96 -1.77
N LEU A 266 -18.66 5.89 -1.79
CA LEU A 266 -17.94 6.40 -0.62
C LEU A 266 -18.51 7.76 -0.14
N ILE A 267 -19.15 8.53 -1.02
CA ILE A 267 -19.62 9.88 -0.73
C ILE A 267 -20.61 9.87 0.44
N GLY A 268 -20.43 10.85 1.35
CA GLY A 268 -21.27 11.01 2.55
C GLY A 268 -20.75 10.23 3.78
N SER A 269 -20.05 9.13 3.57
CA SER A 269 -19.55 8.29 4.65
C SER A 269 -18.02 8.23 4.72
N TYR A 270 -17.33 8.67 3.69
CA TYR A 270 -15.87 8.67 3.60
C TYR A 270 -15.34 10.03 3.16
N VAL A 271 -14.30 10.48 3.85
CA VAL A 271 -13.47 11.64 3.47
C VAL A 271 -12.00 11.24 3.63
N GLY A 272 -11.22 11.39 2.56
CA GLY A 272 -9.78 11.07 2.64
C GLY A 272 -9.21 10.47 1.36
N TRP A 273 -7.99 9.97 1.50
CA TRP A 273 -7.25 9.33 0.41
C TRP A 273 -7.78 7.92 0.16
N ALA A 274 -7.99 7.60 -1.09
CA ALA A 274 -8.36 6.26 -1.52
C ALA A 274 -7.54 5.84 -2.74
N GLY A 275 -7.44 4.54 -2.94
CA GLY A 275 -6.85 3.96 -4.14
C GLY A 275 -7.66 2.78 -4.63
N ILE A 276 -7.75 2.62 -5.94
CA ILE A 276 -8.31 1.45 -6.60
C ILE A 276 -7.27 0.81 -7.50
N ASP A 277 -7.28 -0.53 -7.52
CA ASP A 277 -6.49 -1.27 -8.48
C ASP A 277 -7.40 -1.65 -9.66
N VAL A 278 -7.02 -1.19 -10.87
CA VAL A 278 -7.82 -1.31 -12.08
C VAL A 278 -7.09 -2.15 -13.12
N ILE A 279 -7.81 -3.11 -13.69
CA ILE A 279 -7.36 -3.89 -14.86
C ILE A 279 -8.27 -3.52 -16.04
N ILE A 280 -7.67 -3.36 -17.22
CA ILE A 280 -8.39 -3.11 -18.46
C ILE A 280 -8.44 -4.42 -19.23
N ASP A 281 -9.63 -4.96 -19.38
CA ASP A 281 -9.89 -6.21 -20.11
C ASP A 281 -9.47 -6.07 -21.59
N ALA A 282 -8.60 -6.92 -22.06
CA ALA A 282 -8.08 -6.89 -23.42
C ALA A 282 -9.13 -7.14 -24.51
N HIS A 283 -10.19 -7.88 -24.18
CA HIS A 283 -11.23 -8.26 -25.15
C HIS A 283 -12.36 -7.24 -25.20
N SER A 284 -12.86 -6.79 -24.07
CA SER A 284 -14.04 -5.93 -23.96
C SER A 284 -13.71 -4.47 -23.67
N ASN A 285 -12.46 -4.14 -23.38
CA ASN A 285 -12.01 -2.82 -22.92
C ASN A 285 -12.73 -2.34 -21.64
N ARG A 286 -13.37 -3.26 -20.88
CA ARG A 286 -13.94 -2.94 -19.55
C ARG A 286 -12.82 -2.53 -18.60
N LYS A 287 -13.03 -1.47 -17.83
CA LYS A 287 -12.16 -1.04 -16.74
C LYS A 287 -12.74 -1.60 -15.45
N VAL A 288 -12.12 -2.64 -14.92
CA VAL A 288 -12.64 -3.37 -13.76
C VAL A 288 -11.78 -3.11 -12.53
N VAL A 289 -12.45 -2.82 -11.41
CA VAL A 289 -11.82 -2.62 -10.10
C VAL A 289 -11.63 -3.96 -9.44
N VAL A 290 -10.38 -4.35 -9.22
CA VAL A 290 -10.03 -5.64 -8.60
C VAL A 290 -9.63 -5.49 -7.14
N ASP A 291 -9.40 -4.26 -6.67
CA ASP A 291 -9.15 -3.94 -5.26
C ASP A 291 -9.56 -2.50 -4.95
N LEU A 292 -10.10 -2.27 -3.74
CA LEU A 292 -10.35 -0.96 -3.17
C LEU A 292 -9.56 -0.82 -1.87
N ASN A 293 -8.83 0.28 -1.78
CA ASN A 293 -8.00 0.64 -0.65
C ASN A 293 -8.43 2.04 -0.16
N ALA A 294 -9.41 2.11 0.74
CA ALA A 294 -9.85 3.38 1.35
C ALA A 294 -8.81 3.86 2.38
N ARG A 295 -7.61 4.14 1.91
CA ARG A 295 -6.42 4.56 2.65
C ARG A 295 -5.30 4.96 1.69
N LEU A 296 -4.20 5.50 2.22
CA LEU A 296 -2.97 5.71 1.45
C LEU A 296 -2.42 4.39 0.88
N THR A 297 -2.06 4.38 -0.39
CA THR A 297 -1.52 3.21 -1.08
C THR A 297 0.00 3.29 -1.28
N GLY A 298 0.60 2.19 -1.76
CA GLY A 298 2.04 2.13 -2.01
C GLY A 298 2.53 3.13 -3.07
N GLY A 299 1.68 3.47 -4.03
CA GLY A 299 1.99 4.42 -5.12
C GLY A 299 1.68 5.88 -4.80
N PHE A 300 1.06 6.19 -3.66
CA PHE A 300 0.59 7.54 -3.35
C PHE A 300 1.69 8.61 -3.46
N VAL A 301 2.83 8.41 -2.80
CA VAL A 301 3.86 9.45 -2.74
C VAL A 301 4.48 9.72 -4.09
N VAL A 302 4.73 8.69 -4.90
CA VAL A 302 5.34 8.88 -6.22
C VAL A 302 4.42 9.64 -7.16
N CYS A 303 3.10 9.56 -7.00
CA CYS A 303 2.15 10.37 -7.77
C CYS A 303 2.34 11.88 -7.54
N LEU A 304 2.78 12.30 -6.37
CA LEU A 304 2.92 13.71 -5.98
C LEU A 304 4.28 14.33 -6.34
N LEU A 305 5.22 13.55 -6.89
CA LEU A 305 6.61 13.98 -7.14
C LEU A 305 6.90 14.42 -8.57
N SER A 306 5.86 14.75 -9.36
CA SER A 306 6.03 15.19 -10.75
C SER A 306 6.89 16.47 -10.88
N ASN A 307 6.74 17.41 -9.95
CA ASN A 307 7.58 18.62 -9.95
C ASN A 307 9.05 18.28 -9.74
N HIS A 308 9.35 17.42 -8.75
CA HIS A 308 10.72 17.01 -8.43
C HIS A 308 11.38 16.26 -9.60
N PHE A 309 10.72 15.22 -10.13
CA PHE A 309 11.33 14.39 -11.17
C PHE A 309 11.21 15.01 -12.55
N MET A 310 9.98 15.30 -13.00
CA MET A 310 9.76 15.72 -14.39
C MET A 310 10.17 17.16 -14.63
N LYS A 311 9.69 18.13 -13.79
CA LYS A 311 9.91 19.57 -14.09
C LYS A 311 11.32 20.02 -13.75
N GLU A 312 11.85 19.63 -12.58
CA GLU A 312 13.13 20.13 -12.12
C GLU A 312 14.33 19.33 -12.69
N ARG A 313 14.13 18.04 -13.01
CA ARG A 313 15.21 17.11 -13.39
C ARG A 313 15.08 16.48 -14.78
N GLY A 314 13.97 16.71 -15.46
CA GLY A 314 13.73 16.11 -16.78
C GLY A 314 13.58 14.58 -16.75
N LEU A 315 13.17 14.01 -15.62
CA LEU A 315 12.97 12.58 -15.42
C LEU A 315 11.48 12.25 -15.44
N PRO A 316 10.91 11.93 -16.61
CA PRO A 316 9.45 11.73 -16.74
C PRO A 316 8.94 10.45 -16.11
N LEU A 317 9.81 9.49 -15.82
CA LEU A 317 9.48 8.24 -15.15
C LEU A 317 10.00 8.22 -13.72
N ALA A 318 9.24 7.64 -12.80
CA ALA A 318 9.74 7.34 -11.47
C ALA A 318 9.22 5.99 -10.96
N GLN A 319 10.01 5.34 -10.12
CA GLN A 319 9.68 4.06 -9.51
C GLN A 319 9.76 4.14 -7.99
N ALA A 320 8.75 3.66 -7.29
CA ALA A 320 8.76 3.46 -5.84
C ALA A 320 8.91 1.98 -5.51
N GLN A 321 9.91 1.63 -4.69
CA GLN A 321 10.20 0.24 -4.33
C GLN A 321 10.85 0.13 -2.95
N SER A 322 10.66 -1.04 -2.29
CA SER A 322 11.37 -1.44 -1.07
C SER A 322 12.65 -2.19 -1.40
N PHE A 323 13.71 -1.88 -0.67
CA PHE A 323 14.98 -2.59 -0.73
C PHE A 323 15.35 -3.07 0.67
N HIS A 324 15.67 -4.35 0.78
CA HIS A 324 16.22 -4.95 2.00
C HIS A 324 17.73 -5.03 1.86
N TYR A 325 18.45 -4.71 2.95
CA TYR A 325 19.91 -4.73 2.97
C TYR A 325 20.42 -4.97 4.39
N GLU A 326 21.61 -5.52 4.51
CA GLU A 326 22.31 -5.63 5.77
C GLU A 326 23.01 -4.31 6.10
N GLY A 327 22.89 -3.87 7.34
CA GLY A 327 23.45 -2.62 7.83
C GLY A 327 22.43 -1.79 8.60
N LYS A 328 22.87 -0.65 9.12
CA LYS A 328 22.00 0.29 9.83
C LYS A 328 21.10 1.04 8.84
N SER A 329 19.94 1.41 9.30
CA SER A 329 18.99 2.19 8.46
C SER A 329 19.58 3.52 7.97
N SER A 330 20.55 4.10 8.69
CA SER A 330 21.28 5.32 8.30
C SER A 330 22.24 5.12 7.12
N ASP A 331 22.73 3.91 6.89
CA ASP A 331 23.78 3.63 5.90
C ASP A 331 23.30 3.89 4.46
N VAL A 332 22.01 3.75 4.22
CA VAL A 332 21.38 4.04 2.90
C VAL A 332 21.73 5.42 2.37
N TYR A 333 21.85 6.42 3.26
CA TYR A 333 22.15 7.81 2.84
C TYR A 333 23.60 7.96 2.37
N THR A 334 24.53 7.24 2.99
CA THR A 334 25.94 7.22 2.57
C THR A 334 26.13 6.40 1.30
N LEU A 335 25.54 5.20 1.26
CA LEU A 335 25.67 4.29 0.13
C LEU A 335 25.07 4.87 -1.16
N LEU A 336 23.97 5.60 -1.04
CA LEU A 336 23.25 6.19 -2.18
C LEU A 336 23.52 7.69 -2.37
N ALA A 337 24.47 8.28 -1.61
CA ALA A 337 24.79 9.71 -1.67
C ALA A 337 25.00 10.26 -3.10
N PRO A 338 25.70 9.57 -4.04
CA PRO A 338 25.87 10.08 -5.42
C PRO A 338 24.56 10.23 -6.20
N PHE A 339 23.54 9.41 -5.92
CA PHE A 339 22.24 9.50 -6.57
C PHE A 339 21.31 10.51 -5.88
N ILE A 340 21.39 10.55 -4.53
CA ILE A 340 20.62 11.50 -3.71
C ILE A 340 21.05 12.94 -4.03
N SER A 341 22.38 13.21 -4.11
CA SER A 341 22.90 14.54 -4.42
C SER A 341 22.46 15.07 -5.79
N LYS A 342 22.26 14.18 -6.76
CA LYS A 342 21.71 14.49 -8.07
C LYS A 342 20.18 14.58 -8.09
N GLY A 343 19.51 14.30 -6.99
CA GLY A 343 18.05 14.24 -6.89
C GLY A 343 17.41 13.11 -7.70
N GLN A 344 18.19 12.11 -8.11
CA GLN A 344 17.73 10.94 -8.85
C GLN A 344 17.07 9.91 -7.92
N VAL A 345 17.44 9.90 -6.61
CA VAL A 345 16.91 8.99 -5.60
C VAL A 345 16.44 9.78 -4.39
N ILE A 346 15.25 9.49 -3.93
CA ILE A 346 14.66 9.95 -2.67
C ILE A 346 14.54 8.76 -1.72
N VAL A 347 15.08 8.89 -0.51
CA VAL A 347 14.84 7.94 0.59
C VAL A 347 13.56 8.36 1.30
N ALA A 348 12.44 7.73 0.96
CA ALA A 348 11.13 8.06 1.56
C ALA A 348 10.97 7.48 2.98
N ALA A 349 11.66 6.38 3.28
CA ALA A 349 11.78 5.82 4.62
C ALA A 349 12.97 4.87 4.70
N ALA A 350 13.59 4.78 5.87
CA ALA A 350 14.58 3.76 6.18
C ALA A 350 14.41 3.29 7.64
N THR A 351 14.29 1.97 7.85
CA THR A 351 14.03 1.39 9.17
C THR A 351 14.82 0.10 9.36
N GLU A 352 15.22 -0.17 10.59
CA GLU A 352 15.78 -1.46 11.00
C GLU A 352 14.65 -2.39 11.46
N SER A 353 14.55 -3.56 10.86
CA SER A 353 13.60 -4.61 11.28
C SER A 353 14.20 -5.54 12.33
N LEU A 354 15.50 -5.77 12.25
CA LEU A 354 16.35 -6.51 13.19
C LEU A 354 17.70 -5.77 13.27
N PRO A 355 18.52 -6.00 14.30
CA PRO A 355 19.89 -5.46 14.33
C PRO A 355 20.64 -5.75 13.03
N ASN A 356 21.16 -4.71 12.40
CA ASN A 356 21.88 -4.77 11.11
C ASN A 356 21.05 -5.33 9.93
N ASN A 357 19.74 -5.35 10.00
CA ASN A 357 18.88 -5.73 8.89
C ASN A 357 17.85 -4.62 8.64
N SER A 358 18.04 -3.91 7.57
CA SER A 358 17.30 -2.68 7.26
C SER A 358 16.49 -2.80 6.01
N THR A 359 15.47 -1.95 5.94
CA THR A 359 14.63 -1.78 4.75
C THR A 359 14.55 -0.30 4.41
N ALA A 360 14.88 0.05 3.17
CA ALA A 360 14.66 1.38 2.62
C ALA A 360 13.49 1.37 1.64
N GLN A 361 12.62 2.38 1.76
CA GLN A 361 11.64 2.75 0.73
C GLN A 361 12.27 3.83 -0.11
N LEU A 362 12.56 3.51 -1.35
CA LEU A 362 13.21 4.41 -2.28
C LEU A 362 12.25 4.81 -3.39
N ILE A 363 12.38 6.06 -3.84
CA ILE A 363 11.74 6.55 -5.06
C ILE A 363 12.87 7.05 -5.94
N PHE A 364 12.95 6.57 -7.18
CA PHE A 364 14.01 6.93 -8.10
C PHE A 364 13.46 7.20 -9.49
N GLY A 365 14.07 8.18 -10.17
CA GLY A 365 13.65 8.64 -11.49
C GLY A 365 14.58 8.21 -12.61
N GLY A 366 14.03 8.18 -13.85
CA GLY A 366 14.74 7.92 -15.08
C GLY A 366 14.02 8.53 -16.28
N GLN A 367 14.72 8.67 -17.40
CA GLN A 367 14.12 9.14 -18.66
C GLN A 367 13.39 8.01 -19.39
N THR A 368 13.90 6.79 -19.26
CA THR A 368 13.36 5.59 -19.90
C THR A 368 13.18 4.45 -18.89
N ARG A 369 12.50 3.39 -19.29
CA ARG A 369 12.36 2.17 -18.47
C ARG A 369 13.69 1.46 -18.28
N GLU A 370 14.56 1.49 -19.28
CA GLU A 370 15.93 0.92 -19.23
C GLU A 370 16.78 1.68 -18.19
N GLU A 371 16.65 3.00 -18.12
CA GLU A 371 17.32 3.80 -17.08
C GLU A 371 16.79 3.47 -15.68
N LEU A 372 15.48 3.31 -15.49
CA LEU A 372 14.92 2.85 -14.22
C LEU A 372 15.47 1.46 -13.83
N PHE A 373 15.57 0.55 -14.80
CA PHE A 373 16.12 -0.78 -14.57
C PHE A 373 17.61 -0.70 -14.17
N SER A 374 18.39 0.09 -14.88
CA SER A 374 19.81 0.31 -14.59
C SER A 374 20.02 0.97 -13.23
N MET A 375 19.19 1.96 -12.88
CA MET A 375 19.22 2.61 -11.57
C MET A 375 18.90 1.63 -10.45
N LYS A 376 17.88 0.80 -10.63
CA LYS A 376 17.51 -0.27 -9.68
C LYS A 376 18.66 -1.25 -9.45
N ALA A 377 19.37 -1.66 -10.51
CA ALA A 377 20.54 -2.53 -10.42
C ALA A 377 21.68 -1.86 -9.66
N ALA A 378 21.99 -0.60 -9.97
CA ALA A 378 23.03 0.17 -9.27
C ALA A 378 22.70 0.40 -7.78
N ILE A 379 21.43 0.65 -7.45
CA ILE A 379 20.98 0.74 -6.05
C ILE A 379 21.23 -0.59 -5.32
N ARG A 380 20.82 -1.71 -5.92
CA ARG A 380 21.02 -3.04 -5.33
C ARG A 380 22.49 -3.35 -5.09
N GLU A 381 23.34 -3.11 -6.09
CA GLU A 381 24.78 -3.32 -5.98
C GLU A 381 25.36 -2.55 -4.80
N ARG A 382 25.01 -1.26 -4.65
CA ARG A 382 25.51 -0.43 -3.55
C ARG A 382 25.02 -0.87 -2.19
N LEU A 383 23.76 -1.27 -2.07
CA LEU A 383 23.18 -1.76 -0.82
C LEU A 383 23.75 -3.14 -0.45
N ASN A 384 24.04 -4.01 -1.43
CA ASN A 384 24.63 -5.33 -1.19
C ASN A 384 26.12 -5.24 -0.81
N ARG A 385 26.84 -4.15 -1.15
CA ARG A 385 28.24 -3.96 -0.71
C ARG A 385 28.40 -3.85 0.81
N CYS A 386 27.34 -3.69 1.56
CA CYS A 386 27.35 -3.86 3.01
C CYS A 386 27.59 -5.32 3.44
N LEU A 387 27.15 -6.29 2.64
CA LEU A 387 27.32 -7.72 2.89
C LEU A 387 28.81 -8.13 2.92
N ASP A 388 29.63 -7.56 2.03
CA ASP A 388 31.05 -7.89 1.90
C ASP A 388 31.91 -7.43 3.10
N ARG A 389 31.40 -6.52 3.93
CA ARG A 389 32.10 -6.01 5.10
C ARG A 389 31.90 -6.82 6.38
N HIS A 390 30.88 -7.70 6.42
CA HIS A 390 30.46 -8.38 7.66
C HIS A 390 30.31 -9.90 7.54
N GLY A 391 30.83 -10.52 6.49
CA GLY A 391 30.84 -12.00 6.32
C GLY A 391 29.45 -12.54 5.99
N MET A 392 29.35 -13.30 4.89
CA MET A 392 28.11 -13.88 4.39
C MET A 392 27.37 -14.69 5.46
N ILE A 393 26.12 -14.33 5.72
CA ILE A 393 25.11 -15.25 6.23
C ILE A 393 24.19 -15.56 5.04
N ASP A 394 24.29 -16.77 4.55
CA ASP A 394 23.47 -17.29 3.44
C ASP A 394 22.03 -17.52 3.92
N TYR A 395 21.12 -16.65 3.49
CA TYR A 395 19.68 -16.78 3.72
C TYR A 395 18.96 -17.58 2.60
N SER A 396 19.66 -18.49 1.92
CA SER A 396 19.06 -19.41 0.93
C SER A 396 18.26 -20.57 1.56
N ILE A 397 18.10 -20.59 2.89
CA ILE A 397 17.38 -21.65 3.59
C ILE A 397 15.86 -21.39 3.52
N GLY A 398 15.17 -22.18 2.70
CA GLY A 398 13.77 -22.52 2.83
C GLY A 398 12.75 -21.62 2.16
N ARG A 399 12.79 -21.53 0.82
CA ARG A 399 11.59 -21.22 0.04
C ARG A 399 11.31 -22.38 -0.91
N PRO A 400 10.11 -23.00 -0.87
CA PRO A 400 9.73 -23.87 -1.95
C PRO A 400 9.71 -23.05 -3.25
N SER A 401 10.43 -23.52 -4.24
CA SER A 401 10.43 -23.00 -5.60
C SER A 401 9.04 -23.21 -6.20
N MET A 402 8.24 -22.16 -6.32
CA MET A 402 7.13 -22.18 -7.26
C MET A 402 7.69 -21.79 -8.63
N SER A 403 7.86 -22.78 -9.48
CA SER A 403 8.01 -22.58 -10.92
C SER A 403 6.67 -22.11 -11.49
N ILE A 404 6.73 -21.16 -12.41
CA ILE A 404 5.62 -20.57 -13.17
C ILE A 404 4.94 -21.62 -14.04
#